data_abcbc101832aee3a39ed7ec209dc7fc3
#
_entry.id   abcbc101832aee3a39ed7ec209dc7fc3
#
_cell.length_a   1.000
_cell.length_b   1.000
_cell.length_c   1.000
_cell.angle_alpha   90.00
_cell.angle_beta   90.00
_cell.angle_gamma   90.00
#
_symmetry.space_group_name_H-M   'P 1'
#
loop_
_entity.id
_entity.type
_entity.pdbx_description
1 polymer ?
#
loop_
_entity_poly.entity_id
_entity_poly.type
_entity_poly.pdbx_seq_one_letter_code
_entity_poly.pdbx_strand_id
1 'polypeptide(L)'
;MTDQLIPTRRAFPADDPIFALNAEAQARKAGGESVLNATVGALLDEAGQLVVLTSVMGLWRDLTTMEVAPYAPIAGDPAFLKALVRRHWPLLDTAGAACATPGGSGALALSLRNFLEPGQSLLTTAPFWGPYATLATENGMGLVTAPWPEVGAPLDGAAWDAALRHLMKTQGRVLLWLNDPCHNPTGRSLSAADRAVLMGLLRDVATLGPVTLLLDFAYLDYTREPEAVAAALNDYATLGAEGRVLVGASLSLSKSMTLYGARCGALAFPWSTDPALQAALTQSCRGTWSNCAKAPQSLLLRLAQDGKAQERLAAEHRHWSEVLSARAQALDAALIAEGMAPLHWQGGFFVTVTTPEPEAVCGRLKADGVFTVPLPEGLRVGICGMRAAETPRFAATLRKALAVR
;
A
#
# COMPACT_ATOMS: atom_id res chain seq x y z
N MET A 1 31.61 24.09 -12.27
CA MET A 1 30.21 24.50 -12.03
C MET A 1 30.00 24.54 -10.52
N THR A 2 29.51 25.65 -9.98
CA THR A 2 29.09 25.72 -8.57
C THR A 2 27.95 24.73 -8.37
N ASP A 3 28.09 23.87 -7.37
CA ASP A 3 27.05 22.92 -7.01
C ASP A 3 25.83 23.66 -6.42
N GLN A 4 24.70 23.62 -7.10
CA GLN A 4 23.50 24.37 -6.74
C GLN A 4 22.61 23.59 -5.75
N LEU A 5 22.85 22.27 -5.56
CA LEU A 5 22.09 21.50 -4.58
C LEU A 5 22.54 21.84 -3.16
N ILE A 6 21.56 21.93 -2.25
CA ILE A 6 21.88 22.00 -0.83
C ILE A 6 22.60 20.74 -0.36
N PRO A 7 23.52 20.81 0.62
CA PRO A 7 24.38 19.68 0.99
C PRO A 7 23.61 18.39 1.32
N THR A 8 22.47 18.50 2.01
CA THR A 8 21.64 17.37 2.40
C THR A 8 20.99 16.62 1.23
N ARG A 9 20.92 17.24 0.04
CA ARG A 9 20.35 16.62 -1.16
C ARG A 9 21.37 15.91 -2.06
N ARG A 10 22.67 16.07 -1.78
CA ARG A 10 23.76 15.48 -2.57
C ARG A 10 24.00 14.02 -2.27
N ALA A 11 23.55 13.54 -1.13
CA ALA A 11 23.81 12.17 -0.64
C ALA A 11 22.73 11.16 -1.03
N PHE A 12 21.69 11.57 -1.78
CA PHE A 12 20.65 10.63 -2.19
C PHE A 12 21.16 9.69 -3.29
N PRO A 13 20.78 8.39 -3.23
CA PRO A 13 21.08 7.46 -4.33
C PRO A 13 20.40 7.92 -5.62
N ALA A 14 21.08 7.71 -6.76
CA ALA A 14 20.56 8.11 -8.06
C ALA A 14 19.26 7.38 -8.43
N ASP A 15 19.10 6.13 -7.96
CA ASP A 15 17.98 5.26 -8.28
C ASP A 15 17.35 4.67 -7.02
N ASP A 16 16.03 4.50 -7.06
CA ASP A 16 15.31 3.69 -6.08
C ASP A 16 15.75 2.22 -6.23
N PRO A 17 16.16 1.53 -5.16
CA PRO A 17 16.69 0.16 -5.23
C PRO A 17 15.72 -0.84 -5.91
N ILE A 18 14.40 -0.67 -5.75
CA ILE A 18 13.40 -1.55 -6.38
C ILE A 18 13.37 -1.33 -7.89
N PHE A 19 13.42 -0.07 -8.33
CA PHE A 19 13.44 0.26 -9.74
C PHE A 19 14.76 -0.16 -10.39
N ALA A 20 15.90 0.00 -9.72
CA ALA A 20 17.20 -0.45 -10.20
C ALA A 20 17.23 -1.98 -10.39
N LEU A 21 16.75 -2.75 -9.41
CA LEU A 21 16.63 -4.21 -9.51
C LEU A 21 15.71 -4.64 -10.65
N ASN A 22 14.57 -3.96 -10.82
CA ASN A 22 13.66 -4.24 -11.93
C ASN A 22 14.28 -3.92 -13.27
N ALA A 23 14.98 -2.79 -13.42
CA ALA A 23 15.66 -2.41 -14.66
C ALA A 23 16.75 -3.43 -15.05
N GLU A 24 17.55 -3.91 -14.07
CA GLU A 24 18.52 -4.96 -14.29
C GLU A 24 17.86 -6.27 -14.75
N ALA A 25 16.78 -6.68 -14.07
CA ALA A 25 16.03 -7.88 -14.45
C ALA A 25 15.50 -7.80 -15.90
N GLN A 26 14.95 -6.65 -16.28
CA GLN A 26 14.45 -6.42 -17.64
C GLN A 26 15.58 -6.44 -18.68
N ALA A 27 16.72 -5.81 -18.38
CA ALA A 27 17.89 -5.79 -19.28
C ALA A 27 18.45 -7.21 -19.50
N ARG A 28 18.58 -8.01 -18.45
CA ARG A 28 19.05 -9.41 -18.55
C ARG A 28 18.07 -10.27 -19.33
N LYS A 29 16.76 -10.10 -19.10
CA LYS A 29 15.71 -10.79 -19.87
C LYS A 29 15.77 -10.42 -21.36
N ALA A 30 15.95 -9.13 -21.69
CA ALA A 30 16.10 -8.66 -23.06
C ALA A 30 17.37 -9.21 -23.73
N GLY A 31 18.43 -9.48 -22.94
CA GLY A 31 19.65 -10.16 -23.35
C GLY A 31 19.51 -11.68 -23.56
N GLY A 32 18.31 -12.25 -23.39
CA GLY A 32 18.01 -13.68 -23.61
C GLY A 32 18.22 -14.57 -22.38
N GLU A 33 18.50 -14.01 -21.22
CA GLU A 33 18.60 -14.78 -19.99
C GLU A 33 17.21 -15.24 -19.49
N SER A 34 17.18 -16.42 -18.88
CA SER A 34 15.98 -16.91 -18.17
C SER A 34 15.86 -16.19 -16.83
N VAL A 35 15.12 -15.09 -16.80
CA VAL A 35 14.93 -14.27 -15.59
C VAL A 35 13.55 -14.45 -14.97
N LEU A 36 13.52 -14.69 -13.65
CA LEU A 36 12.33 -14.62 -12.80
C LEU A 36 12.37 -13.30 -12.03
N ASN A 37 11.47 -12.38 -12.38
CA ASN A 37 11.42 -11.05 -11.78
C ASN A 37 10.25 -10.93 -10.79
N ALA A 38 10.54 -11.06 -9.50
CA ALA A 38 9.59 -10.90 -8.40
C ALA A 38 9.73 -9.55 -7.66
N THR A 39 10.33 -8.53 -8.29
CA THR A 39 10.49 -7.19 -7.70
C THR A 39 9.27 -6.30 -7.92
N VAL A 40 8.52 -6.50 -9.00
CA VAL A 40 7.50 -5.59 -9.52
C VAL A 40 6.23 -5.64 -8.67
N GLY A 41 5.64 -4.45 -8.41
CA GLY A 41 4.35 -4.29 -7.76
C GLY A 41 3.21 -3.99 -8.73
N ALA A 42 3.24 -4.58 -9.92
CA ALA A 42 2.20 -4.50 -10.94
C ALA A 42 1.72 -5.91 -11.30
N LEU A 43 0.41 -6.07 -11.47
CA LEU A 43 -0.20 -7.35 -11.81
C LEU A 43 0.09 -7.72 -13.25
N LEU A 44 0.71 -8.88 -13.47
CA LEU A 44 0.99 -9.43 -14.79
C LEU A 44 0.15 -10.68 -15.04
N ASP A 45 -0.23 -10.89 -16.30
CA ASP A 45 -0.89 -12.11 -16.76
C ASP A 45 0.12 -13.27 -16.97
N GLU A 46 -0.39 -14.41 -17.43
CA GLU A 46 0.45 -15.59 -17.69
C GLU A 46 1.39 -15.44 -18.91
N ALA A 47 1.18 -14.41 -19.76
CA ALA A 47 2.10 -14.02 -20.82
C ALA A 47 3.16 -13.01 -20.36
N GLY A 48 3.09 -12.56 -19.09
CA GLY A 48 3.97 -11.54 -18.52
C GLY A 48 3.62 -10.12 -18.96
N GLN A 49 2.40 -9.91 -19.47
CA GLN A 49 1.90 -8.60 -19.86
C GLN A 49 1.19 -7.92 -18.68
N LEU A 50 1.25 -6.59 -18.65
CA LEU A 50 0.55 -5.81 -17.64
C LEU A 50 -0.97 -6.07 -17.75
N VAL A 51 -1.56 -6.49 -16.64
CA VAL A 51 -3.03 -6.60 -16.55
C VAL A 51 -3.65 -5.22 -16.57
N VAL A 52 -4.58 -5.05 -17.48
CA VAL A 52 -5.39 -3.84 -17.61
C VAL A 52 -6.86 -4.26 -17.60
N LEU A 53 -7.61 -3.81 -16.58
CA LEU A 53 -9.02 -4.18 -16.43
C LEU A 53 -9.85 -3.60 -17.58
N THR A 54 -10.54 -4.48 -18.30
CA THR A 54 -11.27 -4.11 -19.52
C THR A 54 -12.49 -3.24 -19.23
N SER A 55 -13.16 -3.47 -18.09
CA SER A 55 -14.26 -2.64 -17.58
C SER A 55 -13.82 -1.20 -17.33
N VAL A 56 -12.61 -1.02 -16.82
CA VAL A 56 -12.03 0.30 -16.52
C VAL A 56 -11.61 1.01 -17.82
N MET A 57 -10.86 0.31 -18.67
CA MET A 57 -10.35 0.91 -19.92
C MET A 57 -11.45 1.21 -20.94
N GLY A 58 -12.56 0.48 -20.90
CA GLY A 58 -13.74 0.82 -21.69
C GLY A 58 -14.27 2.21 -21.32
N LEU A 59 -14.55 2.43 -20.03
CA LEU A 59 -15.01 3.73 -19.52
C LEU A 59 -13.98 4.85 -19.75
N TRP A 60 -12.68 4.54 -19.65
CA TRP A 60 -11.61 5.52 -19.89
C TRP A 60 -11.63 6.05 -21.32
N ARG A 61 -11.81 5.17 -22.31
CA ARG A 61 -11.88 5.55 -23.74
C ARG A 61 -13.11 6.38 -24.07
N ASP A 62 -14.21 6.20 -23.31
CA ASP A 62 -15.47 6.87 -23.52
C ASP A 62 -15.54 8.25 -22.84
N LEU A 63 -14.49 8.68 -22.12
CA LEU A 63 -14.46 10.01 -21.49
C LEU A 63 -14.53 11.10 -22.55
N THR A 64 -15.44 12.06 -22.33
CA THR A 64 -15.59 13.23 -23.19
C THR A 64 -14.51 14.28 -22.92
N THR A 65 -14.34 15.21 -23.86
CA THR A 65 -13.43 16.35 -23.67
C THR A 65 -13.73 17.12 -22.39
N MET A 66 -15.00 17.30 -22.02
CA MET A 66 -15.41 18.04 -20.83
C MET A 66 -15.16 17.27 -19.51
N GLU A 67 -14.99 15.97 -19.58
CA GLU A 67 -14.60 15.15 -18.42
C GLU A 67 -13.09 15.05 -18.23
N VAL A 68 -12.31 15.49 -19.20
CA VAL A 68 -10.85 15.38 -19.21
C VAL A 68 -10.16 16.74 -19.10
N ALA A 69 -10.54 17.73 -19.92
CA ALA A 69 -9.79 18.96 -20.11
C ALA A 69 -9.91 20.00 -18.99
N PRO A 70 -11.09 20.20 -18.33
CA PRO A 70 -11.20 21.20 -17.27
C PRO A 70 -10.38 20.83 -16.02
N TYR A 71 -9.96 21.85 -15.28
CA TYR A 71 -9.41 21.62 -13.93
C TYR A 71 -10.46 21.00 -13.02
N ALA A 72 -10.04 20.03 -12.20
CA ALA A 72 -10.83 19.62 -11.04
C ALA A 72 -10.78 20.72 -9.96
N PRO A 73 -11.75 20.76 -9.02
CA PRO A 73 -11.64 21.59 -7.83
C PRO A 73 -10.35 21.30 -7.05
N ILE A 74 -9.85 22.25 -6.27
CA ILE A 74 -8.58 22.12 -5.54
C ILE A 74 -8.56 20.86 -4.68
N ALA A 75 -9.60 20.64 -3.86
CA ALA A 75 -9.71 19.44 -3.03
C ALA A 75 -10.15 18.17 -3.82
N GLY A 76 -10.40 18.28 -5.12
CA GLY A 76 -11.00 17.24 -5.94
C GLY A 76 -12.51 17.40 -6.09
N ASP A 77 -13.11 16.64 -6.98
CA ASP A 77 -14.56 16.62 -7.20
C ASP A 77 -15.25 15.98 -5.96
N PRO A 78 -16.19 16.67 -5.29
CA PRO A 78 -16.85 16.12 -4.10
C PRO A 78 -17.59 14.79 -4.36
N ALA A 79 -18.18 14.64 -5.57
CA ALA A 79 -18.86 13.40 -5.93
C ALA A 79 -17.85 12.24 -6.11
N PHE A 80 -16.67 12.52 -6.67
CA PHE A 80 -15.57 11.55 -6.76
C PHE A 80 -15.09 11.12 -5.36
N LEU A 81 -14.85 12.06 -4.46
CA LEU A 81 -14.39 11.75 -3.09
C LEU A 81 -15.41 10.88 -2.36
N LYS A 82 -16.70 11.23 -2.45
CA LYS A 82 -17.79 10.44 -1.90
C LYS A 82 -17.86 9.05 -2.53
N ALA A 83 -17.80 8.93 -3.85
CA ALA A 83 -17.83 7.66 -4.56
C ALA A 83 -16.64 6.76 -4.16
N LEU A 84 -15.44 7.34 -4.02
CA LEU A 84 -14.25 6.59 -3.63
C LEU A 84 -14.34 6.05 -2.20
N VAL A 85 -14.82 6.84 -1.25
CA VAL A 85 -15.05 6.40 0.15
C VAL A 85 -16.12 5.31 0.21
N ARG A 86 -17.23 5.46 -0.53
CA ARG A 86 -18.33 4.48 -0.56
C ARG A 86 -17.95 3.12 -1.13
N ARG A 87 -16.89 3.01 -1.90
CA ARG A 87 -16.37 1.70 -2.33
C ARG A 87 -15.94 0.81 -1.15
N HIS A 88 -15.53 1.42 -0.06
CA HIS A 88 -15.03 0.72 1.13
C HIS A 88 -16.04 0.74 2.28
N TRP A 89 -16.80 1.82 2.38
CA TRP A 89 -17.85 2.00 3.40
C TRP A 89 -19.16 2.43 2.72
N PRO A 90 -19.94 1.48 2.15
CA PRO A 90 -21.10 1.78 1.31
C PRO A 90 -22.21 2.57 2.01
N LEU A 91 -22.31 2.45 3.34
CA LEU A 91 -23.32 3.12 4.15
C LEU A 91 -23.01 4.59 4.45
N LEU A 92 -21.77 5.04 4.21
CA LEU A 92 -21.43 6.45 4.42
C LEU A 92 -21.99 7.31 3.28
N ASP A 93 -22.66 8.39 3.65
CA ASP A 93 -23.21 9.36 2.68
C ASP A 93 -22.34 10.60 2.47
N THR A 94 -21.12 10.57 3.01
CA THR A 94 -20.13 11.66 2.91
C THR A 94 -18.72 11.09 2.75
N ALA A 95 -17.81 11.89 2.23
CA ALA A 95 -16.37 11.62 2.27
C ALA A 95 -15.73 12.11 3.58
N GLY A 96 -16.48 12.85 4.42
CA GLY A 96 -15.92 13.59 5.54
C GLY A 96 -14.95 14.69 5.06
N ALA A 97 -13.95 15.00 5.87
CA ALA A 97 -12.84 15.85 5.43
C ALA A 97 -11.95 15.06 4.47
N ALA A 98 -11.86 15.50 3.22
CA ALA A 98 -11.15 14.75 2.18
C ALA A 98 -10.54 15.63 1.09
N CYS A 99 -9.49 15.13 0.43
CA CYS A 99 -8.98 15.73 -0.79
C CYS A 99 -8.42 14.67 -1.75
N ALA A 100 -8.53 14.94 -3.05
CA ALA A 100 -7.91 14.14 -4.09
C ALA A 100 -6.39 14.29 -4.05
N THR A 101 -5.68 13.22 -4.34
CA THR A 101 -4.23 13.14 -4.27
C THR A 101 -3.64 12.42 -5.49
N PRO A 102 -2.38 12.67 -5.86
CA PRO A 102 -1.71 11.91 -6.91
C PRO A 102 -1.38 10.47 -6.45
N GLY A 103 -2.44 9.64 -6.35
CA GLY A 103 -2.39 8.28 -5.84
C GLY A 103 -2.23 8.21 -4.31
N GLY A 104 -2.08 7.00 -3.78
CA GLY A 104 -1.87 6.77 -2.35
C GLY A 104 -0.62 7.46 -1.79
N SER A 105 0.48 7.50 -2.55
CA SER A 105 1.71 8.20 -2.11
C SER A 105 1.46 9.69 -1.82
N GLY A 106 0.61 10.34 -2.63
CA GLY A 106 0.21 11.73 -2.36
C GLY A 106 -0.60 11.86 -1.07
N ALA A 107 -1.51 10.90 -0.79
CA ALA A 107 -2.28 10.88 0.46
C ALA A 107 -1.37 10.72 1.68
N LEU A 108 -0.41 9.80 1.62
CA LEU A 108 0.58 9.59 2.67
C LEU A 108 1.42 10.85 2.91
N ALA A 109 2.01 11.42 1.83
CA ALA A 109 2.81 12.64 1.95
C ALA A 109 2.01 13.82 2.54
N LEU A 110 0.73 13.95 2.16
CA LEU A 110 -0.13 15.00 2.66
C LEU A 110 -0.46 14.80 4.15
N SER A 111 -0.60 13.56 4.60
CA SER A 111 -0.83 13.26 6.01
C SER A 111 0.37 13.68 6.89
N LEU A 112 1.60 13.47 6.44
CA LEU A 112 2.78 13.95 7.18
C LEU A 112 2.72 15.44 7.45
N ARG A 113 2.42 16.23 6.42
CA ARG A 113 2.39 17.71 6.51
C ARG A 113 1.27 18.25 7.37
N ASN A 114 0.18 17.50 7.58
CA ASN A 114 -0.97 17.96 8.36
C ASN A 114 -0.99 17.41 9.78
N PHE A 115 -0.25 16.35 10.07
CA PHE A 115 -0.32 15.67 11.37
C PHE A 115 1.00 15.60 12.12
N LEU A 116 2.12 15.98 11.50
CA LEU A 116 3.43 16.04 12.16
C LEU A 116 4.13 17.38 11.88
N GLU A 117 4.87 17.86 12.87
CA GLU A 117 5.81 18.95 12.70
C GLU A 117 7.17 18.43 12.20
N PRO A 118 7.97 19.24 11.48
CA PRO A 118 9.32 18.86 11.08
C PRO A 118 10.16 18.33 12.25
N GLY A 119 10.83 17.20 12.05
CA GLY A 119 11.61 16.52 13.08
C GLY A 119 10.83 15.53 13.94
N GLN A 120 9.50 15.52 13.88
CA GLN A 120 8.69 14.48 14.50
C GLN A 120 8.73 13.17 13.69
N SER A 121 8.26 12.07 14.27
CA SER A 121 8.29 10.75 13.65
C SER A 121 6.90 10.18 13.45
N LEU A 122 6.67 9.55 12.30
CA LEU A 122 5.51 8.68 12.10
C LEU A 122 5.79 7.29 12.70
N LEU A 123 4.71 6.59 13.09
CA LEU A 123 4.73 5.17 13.46
C LEU A 123 4.21 4.33 12.28
N THR A 124 4.86 3.19 12.04
CA THR A 124 4.35 2.15 11.12
C THR A 124 4.82 0.78 11.59
N THR A 125 4.50 -0.25 10.82
CA THR A 125 4.91 -1.64 11.12
C THR A 125 6.37 -1.92 10.71
N ALA A 126 6.98 -2.95 11.25
CA ALA A 126 8.15 -3.61 10.68
C ALA A 126 7.78 -5.07 10.37
N PRO A 127 7.94 -5.54 9.11
CA PRO A 127 8.37 -4.78 7.93
C PRO A 127 7.31 -3.79 7.41
N PHE A 128 7.70 -2.92 6.47
CA PHE A 128 6.81 -1.95 5.82
C PHE A 128 7.18 -1.73 4.34
N TRP A 129 6.32 -1.07 3.60
CA TRP A 129 6.62 -0.64 2.24
C TRP A 129 7.75 0.41 2.23
N GLY A 130 8.91 0.05 1.67
CA GLY A 130 10.15 0.86 1.74
C GLY A 130 9.98 2.37 1.47
N PRO A 131 9.18 2.78 0.47
CA PRO A 131 8.93 4.21 0.23
C PRO A 131 8.29 5.00 1.38
N TYR A 132 7.78 4.38 2.45
CA TYR A 132 7.38 5.12 3.66
C TYR A 132 8.56 5.89 4.27
N ALA A 133 9.74 5.28 4.31
CA ALA A 133 10.95 5.94 4.80
C ALA A 133 11.35 7.12 3.90
N THR A 134 11.27 6.95 2.57
CA THR A 134 11.53 8.03 1.61
C THR A 134 10.54 9.19 1.79
N LEU A 135 9.24 8.87 1.91
CA LEU A 135 8.21 9.88 2.13
C LEU A 135 8.42 10.66 3.44
N ALA A 136 8.77 9.95 4.53
CA ALA A 136 9.08 10.58 5.81
C ALA A 136 10.28 11.53 5.68
N THR A 137 11.40 11.04 5.16
CA THR A 137 12.65 11.80 5.01
C THR A 137 12.46 13.03 4.12
N GLU A 138 11.77 12.89 2.97
CA GLU A 138 11.48 13.99 2.05
C GLU A 138 10.62 15.09 2.67
N ASN A 139 9.79 14.75 3.65
CA ASN A 139 8.99 15.72 4.40
C ASN A 139 9.65 16.18 5.72
N GLY A 140 10.90 15.80 5.99
CA GLY A 140 11.63 16.18 7.19
C GLY A 140 11.18 15.44 8.46
N MET A 141 10.57 14.26 8.32
CA MET A 141 10.05 13.44 9.40
C MET A 141 10.94 12.23 9.65
N GLY A 142 10.96 11.74 10.90
CA GLY A 142 11.49 10.45 11.27
C GLY A 142 10.46 9.33 11.07
N LEU A 143 10.92 8.08 11.28
CA LEU A 143 10.09 6.89 11.24
C LEU A 143 10.44 5.99 12.41
N VAL A 144 9.42 5.56 13.15
CA VAL A 144 9.48 4.57 14.24
C VAL A 144 8.64 3.37 13.81
N THR A 145 9.06 2.17 14.20
CA THR A 145 8.33 0.94 13.84
C THR A 145 7.87 0.18 15.08
N ALA A 146 6.76 -0.55 14.92
CA ALA A 146 6.31 -1.60 15.82
C ALA A 146 6.20 -2.92 15.05
N PRO A 147 6.41 -4.09 15.69
CA PRO A 147 6.49 -5.35 14.98
C PRO A 147 5.12 -5.74 14.36
N TRP A 148 5.14 -6.17 13.09
CA TRP A 148 4.03 -6.90 12.49
C TRP A 148 3.99 -8.32 13.06
N PRO A 149 2.82 -8.91 13.35
CA PRO A 149 2.74 -10.25 13.92
C PRO A 149 3.43 -11.28 13.02
N GLU A 150 4.20 -12.17 13.61
CA GLU A 150 4.72 -13.36 12.92
C GLU A 150 3.59 -14.34 12.57
N VAL A 151 3.88 -15.32 11.69
CA VAL A 151 2.89 -16.34 11.34
C VAL A 151 2.56 -17.17 12.59
N GLY A 152 1.28 -17.21 12.96
CA GLY A 152 0.79 -17.97 14.10
C GLY A 152 1.04 -17.33 15.48
N ALA A 153 1.67 -16.15 15.53
CA ALA A 153 1.85 -15.40 16.76
C ALA A 153 0.86 -14.23 16.84
N PRO A 154 0.41 -13.83 18.05
CA PRO A 154 -0.40 -12.65 18.25
C PRO A 154 0.42 -11.37 18.08
N LEU A 155 -0.27 -10.23 17.92
CA LEU A 155 0.32 -8.91 17.95
C LEU A 155 1.06 -8.70 19.30
N ASP A 156 2.30 -8.22 19.25
CA ASP A 156 3.04 -7.83 20.45
C ASP A 156 2.49 -6.51 21.02
N GLY A 157 1.41 -6.61 21.80
CA GLY A 157 0.76 -5.46 22.41
C GLY A 157 1.69 -4.63 23.28
N ALA A 158 2.69 -5.22 23.92
CA ALA A 158 3.64 -4.49 24.76
C ALA A 158 4.58 -3.62 23.93
N ALA A 159 5.10 -4.14 22.82
CA ALA A 159 5.93 -3.37 21.89
C ALA A 159 5.14 -2.24 21.25
N TRP A 160 3.88 -2.48 20.87
CA TRP A 160 2.99 -1.45 20.32
C TRP A 160 2.66 -0.36 21.35
N ASP A 161 2.30 -0.72 22.59
CA ASP A 161 2.06 0.25 23.66
C ASP A 161 3.28 1.12 23.94
N ALA A 162 4.47 0.49 24.00
CA ALA A 162 5.72 1.21 24.21
C ALA A 162 6.00 2.22 23.09
N ALA A 163 5.82 1.85 21.82
CA ALA A 163 6.03 2.75 20.67
C ALA A 163 5.04 3.92 20.66
N LEU A 164 3.75 3.63 20.88
CA LEU A 164 2.69 4.64 20.93
C LEU A 164 2.92 5.66 22.06
N ARG A 165 3.21 5.16 23.29
CA ARG A 165 3.47 6.03 24.45
C ARG A 165 4.78 6.79 24.31
N HIS A 166 5.81 6.20 23.71
CA HIS A 166 7.06 6.90 23.41
C HIS A 166 6.81 8.13 22.54
N LEU A 167 6.09 7.98 21.42
CA LEU A 167 5.76 9.11 20.54
C LEU A 167 4.86 10.13 21.24
N MET A 168 3.85 9.69 21.96
CA MET A 168 2.99 10.59 22.72
C MET A 168 3.78 11.41 23.73
N LYS A 169 4.73 10.79 24.44
CA LYS A 169 5.60 11.46 25.43
C LYS A 169 6.60 12.43 24.79
N THR A 170 7.21 12.06 23.65
CA THR A 170 8.32 12.82 23.07
C THR A 170 7.86 13.93 22.13
N GLN A 171 6.71 13.79 21.48
CA GLN A 171 6.23 14.73 20.47
C GLN A 171 4.76 15.17 20.66
N GLY A 172 4.06 14.64 21.67
CA GLY A 172 2.71 15.06 22.05
C GLY A 172 1.60 14.59 21.12
N ARG A 173 1.90 13.72 20.14
CA ARG A 173 0.93 13.20 19.17
C ARG A 173 1.42 11.91 18.52
N VAL A 174 0.50 11.16 17.92
CA VAL A 174 0.81 9.97 17.12
C VAL A 174 0.17 10.09 15.75
N LEU A 175 0.97 9.88 14.70
CA LEU A 175 0.50 9.52 13.36
C LEU A 175 0.93 8.08 13.11
N LEU A 176 -0.04 7.17 12.96
CA LEU A 176 0.19 5.78 12.58
C LEU A 176 -0.23 5.54 11.13
N TRP A 177 0.69 5.07 10.29
CA TRP A 177 0.35 4.50 8.98
C TRP A 177 0.26 2.98 9.11
N LEU A 178 -0.89 2.44 8.79
CA LEU A 178 -1.18 1.01 8.86
C LEU A 178 -1.66 0.50 7.50
N ASN A 179 -0.85 -0.33 6.85
CA ASN A 179 -1.25 -1.02 5.63
C ASN A 179 -1.94 -2.33 6.01
N ASP A 180 -3.22 -2.26 6.34
CA ASP A 180 -4.08 -3.39 6.71
C ASP A 180 -5.52 -3.11 6.25
N PRO A 181 -6.21 -4.09 5.67
CA PRO A 181 -5.82 -5.47 5.29
C PRO A 181 -4.89 -5.57 4.07
N CYS A 182 -4.36 -6.78 3.82
CA CYS A 182 -3.50 -7.10 2.68
C CYS A 182 -2.15 -6.36 2.72
N HIS A 183 -1.44 -6.52 3.82
CA HIS A 183 -0.20 -5.82 4.15
C HIS A 183 0.91 -6.02 3.10
N ASN A 184 1.49 -4.95 2.63
CA ASN A 184 2.73 -4.94 1.86
C ASN A 184 3.91 -4.65 2.82
N PRO A 185 4.82 -5.61 3.05
CA PRO A 185 5.23 -6.66 2.10
C PRO A 185 4.77 -8.09 2.41
N THR A 186 4.02 -8.35 3.48
CA THR A 186 3.80 -9.73 3.97
C THR A 186 2.68 -10.50 3.27
N GLY A 187 1.73 -9.81 2.61
CA GLY A 187 0.54 -10.44 2.03
C GLY A 187 -0.45 -10.96 3.06
N ARG A 188 -0.34 -10.53 4.32
CA ARG A 188 -1.22 -10.93 5.42
C ARG A 188 -2.04 -9.76 5.93
N SER A 189 -3.03 -10.05 6.75
CA SER A 189 -3.87 -9.07 7.43
C SER A 189 -3.81 -9.32 8.94
N LEU A 190 -4.06 -8.30 9.74
CA LEU A 190 -4.24 -8.48 11.18
C LEU A 190 -5.46 -9.36 11.44
N SER A 191 -5.36 -10.27 12.39
CA SER A 191 -6.53 -11.01 12.88
C SER A 191 -7.51 -10.07 13.59
N ALA A 192 -8.77 -10.49 13.77
CA ALA A 192 -9.73 -9.72 14.56
C ALA A 192 -9.24 -9.47 15.99
N ALA A 193 -8.54 -10.45 16.60
CA ALA A 193 -7.96 -10.31 17.92
C ALA A 193 -6.82 -9.28 17.94
N ASP A 194 -5.92 -9.31 16.95
CA ASP A 194 -4.82 -8.35 16.84
C ASP A 194 -5.32 -6.93 16.61
N ARG A 195 -6.34 -6.77 15.73
CA ARG A 195 -6.98 -5.47 15.54
C ARG A 195 -7.65 -4.96 16.81
N ALA A 196 -8.32 -5.83 17.55
CA ALA A 196 -8.95 -5.45 18.82
C ALA A 196 -7.93 -4.95 19.84
N VAL A 197 -6.77 -5.63 19.95
CA VAL A 197 -5.65 -5.20 20.81
C VAL A 197 -5.13 -3.84 20.35
N LEU A 198 -4.80 -3.68 19.07
CA LEU A 198 -4.27 -2.42 18.53
C LEU A 198 -5.27 -1.26 18.74
N MET A 199 -6.53 -1.46 18.42
CA MET A 199 -7.55 -0.42 18.61
C MET A 199 -7.77 -0.07 20.08
N GLY A 200 -7.65 -1.03 21.00
CA GLY A 200 -7.65 -0.78 22.43
C GLY A 200 -6.51 0.16 22.85
N LEU A 201 -5.28 -0.14 22.41
CA LEU A 201 -4.12 0.69 22.67
C LEU A 201 -4.26 2.11 22.06
N LEU A 202 -4.79 2.22 20.85
CA LEU A 202 -5.04 3.53 20.23
C LEU A 202 -6.05 4.37 21.03
N ARG A 203 -7.14 3.75 21.54
CA ARG A 203 -8.11 4.42 22.41
C ARG A 203 -7.49 4.90 23.71
N ASP A 204 -6.66 4.06 24.32
CA ASP A 204 -5.98 4.39 25.58
C ASP A 204 -5.01 5.56 25.40
N VAL A 205 -4.16 5.51 24.37
CA VAL A 205 -3.19 6.58 24.10
C VAL A 205 -3.88 7.87 23.65
N ALA A 206 -5.02 7.78 22.97
CA ALA A 206 -5.82 8.95 22.59
C ALA A 206 -6.44 9.71 23.80
N THR A 207 -6.38 9.17 25.01
CA THR A 207 -6.72 9.91 26.23
C THR A 207 -5.61 10.89 26.66
N LEU A 208 -4.41 10.71 26.14
CA LEU A 208 -3.21 11.52 26.49
C LEU A 208 -2.96 12.64 25.49
N GLY A 209 -3.46 12.52 24.25
CA GLY A 209 -3.28 13.52 23.21
C GLY A 209 -3.76 13.04 21.83
N PRO A 210 -3.56 13.81 20.77
CA PRO A 210 -4.01 13.49 19.43
C PRO A 210 -3.41 12.20 18.86
N VAL A 211 -4.27 11.30 18.41
CA VAL A 211 -3.90 10.07 17.69
C VAL A 211 -4.60 10.05 16.34
N THR A 212 -3.82 9.95 15.27
CA THR A 212 -4.32 9.76 13.90
C THR A 212 -3.91 8.39 13.40
N LEU A 213 -4.89 7.56 13.04
CA LEU A 213 -4.71 6.31 12.31
C LEU A 213 -4.99 6.55 10.83
N LEU A 214 -3.98 6.39 9.98
CA LEU A 214 -4.15 6.41 8.53
C LEU A 214 -3.99 5.00 7.97
N LEU A 215 -5.08 4.46 7.44
CA LEU A 215 -5.14 3.17 6.79
C LEU A 215 -4.65 3.31 5.34
N ASP A 216 -3.65 2.52 4.93
CA ASP A 216 -3.19 2.49 3.54
C ASP A 216 -3.88 1.36 2.78
N PHE A 217 -4.93 1.69 2.06
CA PHE A 217 -5.76 0.76 1.31
C PHE A 217 -5.25 0.57 -0.14
N ALA A 218 -4.11 -0.09 -0.27
CA ALA A 218 -3.53 -0.31 -1.59
C ALA A 218 -4.05 -1.57 -2.29
N TYR A 219 -4.47 -2.63 -1.55
CA TYR A 219 -4.67 -3.97 -2.13
C TYR A 219 -5.98 -4.66 -1.75
N LEU A 220 -6.95 -3.98 -1.17
CA LEU A 220 -8.20 -4.57 -0.64
C LEU A 220 -9.00 -5.40 -1.66
N ASP A 221 -8.93 -5.02 -2.94
CA ASP A 221 -9.66 -5.69 -4.02
C ASP A 221 -9.03 -7.06 -4.42
N TYR A 222 -7.86 -7.40 -3.88
CA TYR A 222 -7.09 -8.61 -4.22
C TYR A 222 -6.86 -9.47 -2.99
N THR A 223 -7.94 -10.05 -2.47
CA THR A 223 -7.92 -10.93 -1.30
C THR A 223 -8.63 -12.25 -1.60
N ARG A 224 -8.21 -13.31 -0.93
CA ARG A 224 -8.98 -14.56 -0.88
C ARG A 224 -9.97 -14.62 0.28
N GLU A 225 -9.96 -13.61 1.16
CA GLU A 225 -10.75 -13.54 2.40
C GLU A 225 -11.63 -12.29 2.44
N PRO A 226 -12.58 -12.11 1.49
CA PRO A 226 -13.36 -10.87 1.38
C PRO A 226 -14.21 -10.57 2.63
N GLU A 227 -14.72 -11.60 3.32
CA GLU A 227 -15.47 -11.41 4.56
C GLU A 227 -14.56 -10.90 5.70
N ALA A 228 -13.32 -11.41 5.80
CA ALA A 228 -12.35 -10.94 6.78
C ALA A 228 -11.95 -9.47 6.51
N VAL A 229 -11.79 -9.10 5.24
CA VAL A 229 -11.54 -7.70 4.84
C VAL A 229 -12.74 -6.83 5.20
N ALA A 230 -13.97 -7.25 4.90
CA ALA A 230 -15.17 -6.49 5.27
C ALA A 230 -15.30 -6.31 6.79
N ALA A 231 -14.99 -7.35 7.57
CA ALA A 231 -14.96 -7.27 9.03
C ALA A 231 -13.92 -6.26 9.53
N ALA A 232 -12.70 -6.26 8.95
CA ALA A 232 -11.66 -5.30 9.28
C ALA A 232 -12.09 -3.86 8.98
N LEU A 233 -12.72 -3.62 7.82
CA LEU A 233 -13.26 -2.30 7.47
C LEU A 233 -14.33 -1.82 8.47
N ASN A 234 -15.18 -2.73 8.97
CA ASN A 234 -16.18 -2.42 9.99
C ASN A 234 -15.55 -2.11 11.35
N ASP A 235 -14.50 -2.83 11.75
CA ASP A 235 -13.75 -2.56 12.97
C ASP A 235 -13.17 -1.13 12.94
N TYR A 236 -12.52 -0.76 11.83
CA TYR A 236 -11.96 0.59 11.64
C TYR A 236 -13.05 1.67 11.54
N ALA A 237 -14.18 1.36 10.92
CA ALA A 237 -15.32 2.26 10.89
C ALA A 237 -15.87 2.54 12.30
N THR A 238 -15.96 1.52 13.13
CA THR A 238 -16.36 1.64 14.54
C THR A 238 -15.41 2.55 15.30
N LEU A 239 -14.10 2.33 15.19
CA LEU A 239 -13.08 3.19 15.82
C LEU A 239 -13.20 4.66 15.35
N GLY A 240 -13.40 4.87 14.05
CA GLY A 240 -13.57 6.21 13.48
C GLY A 240 -14.83 6.92 13.96
N ALA A 241 -15.94 6.21 14.06
CA ALA A 241 -17.22 6.75 14.51
C ALA A 241 -17.22 7.14 16.01
N GLU A 242 -16.35 6.55 16.83
CA GLU A 242 -16.17 6.94 18.24
C GLU A 242 -15.58 8.35 18.40
N GLY A 243 -14.87 8.86 17.37
CA GLY A 243 -14.35 10.23 17.30
C GLY A 243 -13.18 10.55 18.23
N ARG A 244 -12.67 9.59 19.01
CA ARG A 244 -11.50 9.78 19.89
C ARG A 244 -10.18 9.64 19.14
N VAL A 245 -10.08 8.68 18.24
CA VAL A 245 -8.98 8.49 17.30
C VAL A 245 -9.43 9.04 15.95
N LEU A 246 -8.63 9.92 15.34
CA LEU A 246 -8.90 10.39 13.99
C LEU A 246 -8.52 9.29 13.00
N VAL A 247 -9.53 8.58 12.47
CA VAL A 247 -9.31 7.52 11.49
C VAL A 247 -9.50 8.05 10.09
N GLY A 248 -8.49 7.84 9.25
CA GLY A 248 -8.51 8.20 7.83
C GLY A 248 -8.00 7.08 6.95
N ALA A 249 -8.14 7.25 5.66
CA ALA A 249 -7.65 6.31 4.66
C ALA A 249 -6.92 7.01 3.50
N SER A 250 -5.81 6.39 3.10
CA SER A 250 -5.13 6.61 1.82
C SER A 250 -5.78 5.68 0.79
N LEU A 251 -6.56 6.24 -0.10
CA LEU A 251 -7.31 5.54 -1.14
C LEU A 251 -6.63 5.73 -2.48
N SER A 252 -6.54 4.67 -3.30
CA SER A 252 -5.82 4.73 -4.58
C SER A 252 -6.51 3.93 -5.68
N LEU A 253 -6.53 4.47 -6.89
CA LEU A 253 -6.99 3.75 -8.09
C LEU A 253 -5.86 2.92 -8.75
N SER A 254 -4.61 3.05 -8.28
CA SER A 254 -3.45 2.44 -8.95
C SER A 254 -3.57 0.93 -9.08
N LYS A 255 -3.92 0.21 -7.98
CA LYS A 255 -4.07 -1.24 -7.97
C LYS A 255 -5.52 -1.64 -8.20
N SER A 256 -6.45 -1.02 -7.46
CA SER A 256 -7.88 -1.33 -7.54
C SER A 256 -8.46 -1.23 -8.95
N MET A 257 -7.88 -0.41 -9.82
CA MET A 257 -8.30 -0.25 -11.22
C MET A 257 -7.19 -0.55 -12.23
N THR A 258 -6.06 -1.11 -11.79
CA THR A 258 -4.86 -1.30 -12.60
C THR A 258 -4.41 -0.05 -13.37
N LEU A 259 -4.75 1.13 -12.87
CA LEU A 259 -4.41 2.44 -13.44
C LEU A 259 -3.18 3.05 -12.78
N TYR A 260 -2.06 2.33 -12.78
CA TYR A 260 -0.83 2.73 -12.08
C TYR A 260 -0.32 4.11 -12.53
N GLY A 261 -0.44 4.41 -13.81
CA GLY A 261 0.02 5.67 -14.43
C GLY A 261 -0.95 6.85 -14.29
N ALA A 262 -2.22 6.62 -13.93
CA ALA A 262 -3.21 7.70 -13.83
C ALA A 262 -3.01 8.61 -12.61
N ARG A 263 -2.24 8.17 -11.62
CA ARG A 263 -1.87 8.91 -10.41
C ARG A 263 -3.06 9.56 -9.72
N CYS A 264 -4.08 8.79 -9.36
CA CYS A 264 -5.28 9.27 -8.70
C CYS A 264 -5.61 8.46 -7.45
N GLY A 265 -6.01 9.18 -6.43
CA GLY A 265 -6.42 8.67 -5.12
C GLY A 265 -7.03 9.78 -4.28
N ALA A 266 -7.16 9.53 -2.99
CA ALA A 266 -7.60 10.52 -2.02
C ALA A 266 -7.02 10.24 -0.63
N LEU A 267 -6.84 11.31 0.14
CA LEU A 267 -6.76 11.27 1.58
C LEU A 267 -8.14 11.62 2.12
N ALA A 268 -8.75 10.73 2.90
CA ALA A 268 -10.10 10.93 3.42
C ALA A 268 -10.18 10.57 4.90
N PHE A 269 -10.96 11.37 5.65
CA PHE A 269 -11.32 11.16 7.05
C PHE A 269 -12.84 11.11 7.15
N PRO A 270 -13.46 9.95 6.81
CA PRO A 270 -14.90 9.87 6.55
C PRO A 270 -15.77 10.22 7.76
N TRP A 271 -15.26 10.08 8.97
CA TRP A 271 -15.97 10.35 10.23
C TRP A 271 -15.68 11.74 10.80
N SER A 272 -14.89 12.57 10.12
CA SER A 272 -14.61 13.95 10.54
C SER A 272 -15.36 14.95 9.66
N THR A 273 -16.12 15.83 10.31
CA THR A 273 -16.77 16.98 9.68
C THR A 273 -16.12 18.31 10.08
N ASP A 274 -14.90 18.24 10.65
CA ASP A 274 -14.17 19.44 11.09
C ASP A 274 -13.78 20.32 9.88
N PRO A 275 -14.30 21.55 9.81
CA PRO A 275 -13.99 22.46 8.70
C PRO A 275 -12.52 22.91 8.70
N ALA A 276 -11.85 22.92 9.87
CA ALA A 276 -10.44 23.27 9.95
C ALA A 276 -9.58 22.16 9.31
N LEU A 277 -9.91 20.88 9.54
CA LEU A 277 -9.26 19.77 8.86
C LEU A 277 -9.46 19.85 7.34
N GLN A 278 -10.70 20.07 6.88
CA GLN A 278 -10.97 20.22 5.44
C GLN A 278 -10.19 21.39 4.82
N ALA A 279 -10.12 22.52 5.51
CA ALA A 279 -9.37 23.70 5.05
C ALA A 279 -7.86 23.39 4.96
N ALA A 280 -7.29 22.73 5.97
CA ALA A 280 -5.88 22.34 6.00
C ALA A 280 -5.52 21.38 4.85
N LEU A 281 -6.34 20.35 4.60
CA LEU A 281 -6.15 19.43 3.47
C LEU A 281 -6.21 20.17 2.13
N THR A 282 -7.19 21.05 1.95
CA THR A 282 -7.34 21.86 0.73
C THR A 282 -6.15 22.78 0.51
N GLN A 283 -5.66 23.47 1.56
CA GLN A 283 -4.50 24.34 1.49
C GLN A 283 -3.24 23.56 1.15
N SER A 284 -3.04 22.39 1.76
CA SER A 284 -1.90 21.53 1.49
C SER A 284 -1.92 20.99 0.05
N CYS A 285 -3.10 20.61 -0.46
CA CYS A 285 -3.29 20.25 -1.86
C CYS A 285 -2.91 21.41 -2.79
N ARG A 286 -3.44 22.62 -2.52
CA ARG A 286 -3.13 23.83 -3.30
C ARG A 286 -1.65 24.14 -3.32
N GLY A 287 -0.97 24.02 -2.19
CA GLY A 287 0.46 24.33 -2.03
C GLY A 287 1.41 23.27 -2.59
N THR A 288 0.92 22.07 -2.95
CA THR A 288 1.77 20.98 -3.41
C THR A 288 1.62 20.71 -4.90
N TRP A 289 0.39 20.45 -5.39
CA TRP A 289 0.10 20.12 -6.79
C TRP A 289 -1.03 20.94 -7.41
N SER A 290 -1.53 21.91 -6.70
CA SER A 290 -2.63 22.81 -7.09
C SER A 290 -4.00 22.13 -7.16
N ASN A 291 -4.15 21.08 -7.95
CA ASN A 291 -5.28 20.15 -8.02
C ASN A 291 -4.85 18.85 -8.69
N CYS A 292 -5.65 17.81 -8.57
CA CYS A 292 -5.37 16.52 -9.17
C CYS A 292 -6.00 16.36 -10.56
N ALA A 293 -5.52 15.37 -11.32
CA ALA A 293 -6.00 15.03 -12.65
C ALA A 293 -7.53 14.82 -12.67
N LYS A 294 -8.23 15.45 -13.62
CA LYS A 294 -9.70 15.38 -13.75
C LYS A 294 -10.15 14.04 -14.34
N ALA A 295 -9.48 13.55 -15.37
CA ALA A 295 -9.87 12.35 -16.10
C ALA A 295 -10.12 11.11 -15.22
N PRO A 296 -9.19 10.71 -14.30
CA PRO A 296 -9.44 9.55 -13.47
C PRO A 296 -10.53 9.77 -12.40
N GLN A 297 -10.79 11.03 -12.00
CA GLN A 297 -11.94 11.34 -11.13
C GLN A 297 -13.24 11.14 -11.90
N SER A 298 -13.32 11.62 -13.13
CA SER A 298 -14.48 11.43 -14.01
C SER A 298 -14.74 9.96 -14.34
N LEU A 299 -13.66 9.18 -14.56
CA LEU A 299 -13.76 7.73 -14.74
C LEU A 299 -14.45 7.05 -13.56
N LEU A 300 -14.05 7.35 -12.33
CA LEU A 300 -14.66 6.75 -11.15
C LEU A 300 -16.13 7.16 -11.00
N LEU A 301 -16.47 8.39 -11.36
CA LEU A 301 -17.86 8.85 -11.35
C LEU A 301 -18.73 8.09 -12.36
N ARG A 302 -18.22 7.85 -13.56
CA ARG A 302 -18.92 7.00 -14.55
C ARG A 302 -19.10 5.58 -14.02
N LEU A 303 -18.05 4.99 -13.47
CA LEU A 303 -18.11 3.67 -12.85
C LEU A 303 -19.15 3.62 -11.73
N ALA A 304 -19.19 4.64 -10.87
CA ALA A 304 -20.15 4.69 -9.75
C ALA A 304 -21.62 4.81 -10.20
N GLN A 305 -21.87 5.26 -11.43
CA GLN A 305 -23.20 5.43 -12.04
C GLN A 305 -23.60 4.25 -12.93
N ASP A 306 -22.68 3.39 -13.33
CA ASP A 306 -22.92 2.24 -14.21
C ASP A 306 -22.85 0.93 -13.44
N GLY A 307 -24.01 0.41 -13.02
CA GLY A 307 -24.10 -0.86 -12.29
C GLY A 307 -23.51 -2.05 -13.06
N LYS A 308 -23.65 -2.08 -14.40
CA LYS A 308 -23.06 -3.14 -15.23
C LYS A 308 -21.54 -3.06 -15.26
N ALA A 309 -20.98 -1.85 -15.28
CA ALA A 309 -19.53 -1.67 -15.17
C ALA A 309 -19.01 -2.09 -13.81
N GLN A 310 -19.75 -1.79 -12.73
CA GLN A 310 -19.41 -2.26 -11.36
C GLN A 310 -19.43 -3.78 -11.26
N GLU A 311 -20.44 -4.46 -11.81
CA GLU A 311 -20.53 -5.92 -11.85
C GLU A 311 -19.35 -6.54 -12.62
N ARG A 312 -19.01 -5.97 -13.79
CA ARG A 312 -17.84 -6.41 -14.58
C ARG A 312 -16.54 -6.23 -13.80
N LEU A 313 -16.34 -5.05 -13.19
CA LEU A 313 -15.16 -4.79 -12.36
C LEU A 313 -15.06 -5.77 -11.19
N ALA A 314 -16.15 -6.05 -10.49
CA ALA A 314 -16.18 -7.03 -9.42
C ALA A 314 -15.85 -8.45 -9.91
N ALA A 315 -16.29 -8.83 -11.10
CA ALA A 315 -15.94 -10.11 -11.71
C ALA A 315 -14.44 -10.17 -12.08
N GLU A 316 -13.87 -9.09 -12.63
CA GLU A 316 -12.43 -9.01 -12.92
C GLU A 316 -11.60 -9.08 -11.62
N HIS A 317 -12.00 -8.42 -10.55
CA HIS A 317 -11.32 -8.51 -9.25
C HIS A 317 -11.35 -9.94 -8.69
N ARG A 318 -12.50 -10.64 -8.74
CA ARG A 318 -12.58 -12.04 -8.31
C ARG A 318 -11.65 -12.92 -9.13
N HIS A 319 -11.68 -12.82 -10.45
CA HIS A 319 -10.80 -13.58 -11.34
C HIS A 319 -9.32 -13.38 -10.98
N TRP A 320 -8.87 -12.13 -10.82
CA TRP A 320 -7.46 -11.86 -10.51
C TRP A 320 -7.09 -12.22 -9.07
N SER A 321 -8.02 -12.17 -8.14
CA SER A 321 -7.82 -12.69 -6.78
C SER A 321 -7.65 -14.22 -6.80
N GLU A 322 -8.41 -14.92 -7.61
CA GLU A 322 -8.26 -16.38 -7.82
C GLU A 322 -6.90 -16.72 -8.45
N VAL A 323 -6.46 -15.97 -9.47
CA VAL A 323 -5.13 -16.15 -10.08
C VAL A 323 -4.02 -15.93 -9.04
N LEU A 324 -4.08 -14.85 -8.25
CA LEU A 324 -3.11 -14.58 -7.20
C LEU A 324 -3.13 -15.68 -6.11
N SER A 325 -4.31 -16.14 -5.72
CA SER A 325 -4.45 -17.25 -4.77
C SER A 325 -3.82 -18.53 -5.30
N ALA A 326 -4.05 -18.88 -6.57
CA ALA A 326 -3.42 -20.04 -7.20
C ALA A 326 -1.89 -19.93 -7.24
N ARG A 327 -1.36 -18.75 -7.56
CA ARG A 327 0.09 -18.48 -7.54
C ARG A 327 0.68 -18.61 -6.13
N ALA A 328 0.01 -18.08 -5.11
CA ALA A 328 0.42 -18.19 -3.73
C ALA A 328 0.41 -19.63 -3.23
N GLN A 329 -0.65 -20.40 -3.55
CA GLN A 329 -0.74 -21.83 -3.22
C GLN A 329 0.34 -22.66 -3.92
N ALA A 330 0.61 -22.39 -5.20
CA ALA A 330 1.69 -23.06 -5.94
C ALA A 330 3.07 -22.73 -5.33
N LEU A 331 3.28 -21.49 -4.86
CA LEU A 331 4.50 -21.08 -4.18
C LEU A 331 4.65 -21.81 -2.83
N ASP A 332 3.59 -21.84 -2.01
CA ASP A 332 3.60 -22.56 -0.73
C ASP A 332 3.88 -24.05 -0.92
N ALA A 333 3.24 -24.70 -1.91
CA ALA A 333 3.48 -26.10 -2.24
C ALA A 333 4.95 -26.34 -2.67
N ALA A 334 5.52 -25.45 -3.49
CA ALA A 334 6.90 -25.55 -3.92
C ALA A 334 7.89 -25.34 -2.75
N LEU A 335 7.62 -24.40 -1.85
CA LEU A 335 8.44 -24.18 -0.64
C LEU A 335 8.41 -25.40 0.28
N ILE A 336 7.24 -25.98 0.50
CA ILE A 336 7.08 -27.21 1.31
C ILE A 336 7.84 -28.38 0.68
N ALA A 337 7.80 -28.54 -0.64
CA ALA A 337 8.56 -29.59 -1.36
C ALA A 337 10.08 -29.46 -1.17
N GLU A 338 10.57 -28.22 -0.99
CA GLU A 338 11.98 -27.92 -0.69
C GLU A 338 12.28 -27.92 0.83
N GLY A 339 11.34 -28.34 1.68
CA GLY A 339 11.49 -28.41 3.13
C GLY A 339 11.47 -27.05 3.83
N MET A 340 10.86 -26.06 3.22
CA MET A 340 10.66 -24.70 3.80
C MET A 340 9.22 -24.52 4.28
N ALA A 341 9.01 -23.53 5.17
CA ALA A 341 7.67 -23.20 5.66
C ALA A 341 6.84 -22.45 4.59
N PRO A 342 5.50 -22.63 4.58
CA PRO A 342 4.60 -21.84 3.73
C PRO A 342 4.53 -20.37 4.22
N LEU A 343 4.19 -19.46 3.31
CA LEU A 343 4.18 -18.01 3.57
C LEU A 343 2.82 -17.47 3.99
N HIS A 344 1.75 -18.28 3.89
CA HIS A 344 0.40 -17.96 4.36
C HIS A 344 -0.18 -16.65 3.78
N TRP A 345 -0.15 -16.50 2.45
CA TRP A 345 -0.72 -15.35 1.78
C TRP A 345 -2.25 -15.27 1.98
N GLN A 346 -2.76 -14.07 2.31
CA GLN A 346 -4.18 -13.77 2.48
C GLN A 346 -4.68 -12.74 1.44
N GLY A 347 -3.78 -11.89 0.93
CA GLY A 347 -4.16 -10.88 -0.07
C GLY A 347 -3.00 -10.01 -0.51
N GLY A 348 -3.26 -9.17 -1.52
CA GLY A 348 -2.28 -8.26 -2.08
C GLY A 348 -1.32 -8.90 -3.09
N PHE A 349 -0.23 -8.23 -3.36
CA PHE A 349 0.69 -8.58 -4.46
C PHE A 349 1.99 -9.25 -4.01
N PHE A 350 2.21 -9.36 -2.71
CA PHE A 350 3.51 -9.76 -2.17
C PHE A 350 3.39 -10.82 -1.09
N VAL A 351 4.51 -11.49 -0.87
CA VAL A 351 4.80 -12.28 0.33
C VAL A 351 6.21 -11.96 0.82
N THR A 352 6.52 -12.28 2.08
CA THR A 352 7.85 -12.09 2.67
C THR A 352 8.44 -13.40 3.10
N VAL A 353 9.67 -13.67 2.67
CA VAL A 353 10.50 -14.76 3.16
C VAL A 353 11.45 -14.19 4.21
N THR A 354 11.32 -14.61 5.46
CA THR A 354 12.21 -14.18 6.55
C THR A 354 13.60 -14.80 6.39
N THR A 355 14.66 -14.01 6.52
CA THR A 355 16.05 -14.45 6.54
C THR A 355 16.92 -13.43 7.29
N PRO A 356 17.94 -13.87 8.04
CA PRO A 356 18.83 -12.95 8.75
C PRO A 356 19.84 -12.23 7.82
N GLU A 357 19.99 -12.71 6.57
CA GLU A 357 20.97 -12.17 5.61
C GLU A 357 20.30 -11.77 4.28
N PRO A 358 19.32 -10.84 4.29
CA PRO A 358 18.50 -10.55 3.11
C PRO A 358 19.30 -10.08 1.91
N GLU A 359 20.28 -9.21 2.10
CA GLU A 359 21.13 -8.68 1.02
C GLU A 359 21.96 -9.78 0.35
N ALA A 360 22.58 -10.65 1.16
CA ALA A 360 23.40 -11.74 0.66
C ALA A 360 22.54 -12.79 -0.08
N VAL A 361 21.36 -13.12 0.46
CA VAL A 361 20.42 -14.05 -0.19
C VAL A 361 19.91 -13.47 -1.49
N CYS A 362 19.51 -12.17 -1.53
CA CYS A 362 19.13 -11.49 -2.77
C CYS A 362 20.26 -11.52 -3.81
N GLY A 363 21.51 -11.30 -3.39
CA GLY A 363 22.67 -11.37 -4.27
C GLY A 363 22.85 -12.76 -4.90
N ARG A 364 22.72 -13.82 -4.10
CA ARG A 364 22.78 -15.22 -4.59
C ARG A 364 21.63 -15.56 -5.54
N LEU A 365 20.39 -15.17 -5.19
CA LEU A 365 19.22 -15.32 -6.07
C LEU A 365 19.42 -14.61 -7.40
N LYS A 366 19.90 -13.38 -7.36
CA LYS A 366 20.16 -12.55 -8.54
C LYS A 366 21.22 -13.19 -9.47
N ALA A 367 22.26 -13.80 -8.92
CA ALA A 367 23.25 -14.54 -9.69
C ALA A 367 22.64 -15.69 -10.50
N ASP A 368 21.63 -16.37 -9.95
CA ASP A 368 20.88 -17.45 -10.61
C ASP A 368 19.65 -16.92 -11.41
N GLY A 369 19.58 -15.60 -11.68
CA GLY A 369 18.51 -14.99 -12.49
C GLY A 369 17.16 -14.84 -11.78
N VAL A 370 17.13 -14.89 -10.45
CA VAL A 370 15.93 -14.67 -9.64
C VAL A 370 16.04 -13.34 -8.90
N PHE A 371 15.12 -12.42 -9.16
CA PHE A 371 15.15 -11.07 -8.60
C PHE A 371 14.06 -10.91 -7.54
N THR A 372 14.46 -10.53 -6.33
CA THR A 372 13.60 -10.20 -5.19
C THR A 372 14.05 -8.88 -4.58
N VAL A 373 13.28 -8.31 -3.66
CA VAL A 373 13.64 -7.06 -2.98
C VAL A 373 14.08 -7.36 -1.56
N PRO A 374 15.31 -6.99 -1.16
CA PRO A 374 15.73 -7.14 0.23
C PRO A 374 14.95 -6.18 1.13
N LEU A 375 14.60 -6.65 2.31
CA LEU A 375 14.02 -5.90 3.42
C LEU A 375 14.93 -6.11 4.64
N PRO A 376 14.88 -5.26 5.67
CA PRO A 376 15.70 -5.46 6.87
C PRO A 376 15.57 -6.85 7.51
N GLU A 377 14.40 -7.49 7.39
CA GLU A 377 14.06 -8.75 8.07
C GLU A 377 13.82 -9.91 7.10
N GLY A 378 14.08 -9.73 5.79
CA GLY A 378 13.81 -10.78 4.80
C GLY A 378 13.78 -10.30 3.36
N LEU A 379 13.07 -11.04 2.52
CA LEU A 379 12.93 -10.79 1.09
C LEU A 379 11.47 -10.55 0.75
N ARG A 380 11.16 -9.45 0.09
CA ARG A 380 9.84 -9.28 -0.53
C ARG A 380 9.80 -9.97 -1.89
N VAL A 381 8.79 -10.79 -2.09
CA VAL A 381 8.56 -11.56 -3.31
C VAL A 381 7.22 -11.12 -3.93
N GLY A 382 7.27 -10.61 -5.15
CA GLY A 382 6.07 -10.19 -5.89
C GLY A 382 5.41 -11.37 -6.60
N ILE A 383 4.33 -11.93 -6.00
CA ILE A 383 3.55 -13.00 -6.63
C ILE A 383 2.68 -12.49 -7.78
N CYS A 384 2.43 -11.19 -7.83
CA CYS A 384 1.67 -10.54 -8.90
C CYS A 384 2.37 -10.63 -10.28
N GLY A 385 3.69 -10.79 -10.29
CA GLY A 385 4.47 -10.96 -11.53
C GLY A 385 5.03 -12.37 -11.74
N MET A 386 4.87 -13.28 -10.78
CA MET A 386 5.36 -14.67 -10.84
C MET A 386 4.24 -15.59 -11.30
N ARG A 387 4.49 -16.39 -12.35
CA ARG A 387 3.55 -17.43 -12.79
C ARG A 387 3.60 -18.65 -11.87
N ALA A 388 2.49 -19.36 -11.73
CA ALA A 388 2.45 -20.58 -10.92
C ALA A 388 3.49 -21.63 -11.38
N ALA A 389 3.75 -21.74 -12.69
CA ALA A 389 4.76 -22.63 -13.25
C ALA A 389 6.21 -22.27 -12.91
N GLU A 390 6.47 -21.06 -12.43
CA GLU A 390 7.81 -20.58 -12.06
C GLU A 390 8.14 -20.84 -10.58
N THR A 391 7.14 -21.17 -9.77
CA THR A 391 7.31 -21.33 -8.31
C THR A 391 8.25 -22.47 -7.92
N PRO A 392 8.33 -23.63 -8.63
CA PRO A 392 9.30 -24.67 -8.31
C PRO A 392 10.75 -24.20 -8.51
N ARG A 393 11.02 -23.47 -9.62
CA ARG A 393 12.34 -22.87 -9.85
C ARG A 393 12.69 -21.86 -8.76
N PHE A 394 11.74 -21.00 -8.39
CA PHE A 394 11.93 -20.04 -7.31
C PHE A 394 12.30 -20.73 -6.00
N ALA A 395 11.51 -21.73 -5.58
CA ALA A 395 11.71 -22.44 -4.33
C ALA A 395 13.06 -23.18 -4.28
N ALA A 396 13.43 -23.90 -5.34
CA ALA A 396 14.72 -24.58 -5.44
C ALA A 396 15.91 -23.60 -5.39
N THR A 397 15.82 -22.46 -6.11
CA THR A 397 16.86 -21.43 -6.10
C THR A 397 16.96 -20.76 -4.73
N LEU A 398 15.84 -20.47 -4.08
CA LEU A 398 15.77 -19.91 -2.73
C LEU A 398 16.41 -20.88 -1.71
N ARG A 399 16.07 -22.17 -1.77
CA ARG A 399 16.65 -23.19 -0.90
C ARG A 399 18.18 -23.22 -1.01
N LYS A 400 18.69 -23.22 -2.26
CA LYS A 400 20.13 -23.15 -2.53
C LYS A 400 20.74 -21.87 -1.94
N ALA A 401 20.10 -20.71 -2.17
CA ALA A 401 20.59 -19.42 -1.70
C ALA A 401 20.62 -19.31 -0.16
N LEU A 402 19.69 -19.95 0.54
CA LEU A 402 19.65 -20.01 2.01
C LEU A 402 20.64 -21.01 2.61
N ALA A 403 21.05 -22.06 1.88
CA ALA A 403 21.95 -23.11 2.37
C ALA A 403 23.43 -22.68 2.40
N VAL A 404 23.81 -21.61 1.72
CA VAL A 404 25.19 -21.08 1.73
C VAL A 404 25.36 -20.19 2.95
N ARG A 405 26.19 -20.65 3.90
CA ARG A 405 26.62 -19.87 5.07
C ARG A 405 27.97 -19.21 4.83
#